data_46a73721895a02c3220bcde0469f76b6
#
_entry.id   46a73721895a02c3220bcde0469f76b6
#
_cell.length_a   1.000
_cell.length_b   1.000
_cell.length_c   1.000
_cell.angle_alpha   90.00
_cell.angle_beta   90.00
_cell.angle_gamma   90.00
#
_symmetry.space_group_name_H-M   'P 1'
#
loop_
_entity.id
_entity.type
_entity.pdbx_description
1 polymer ?
#
loop_
_entity_poly.entity_id
_entity_poly.type
_entity_poly.pdbx_seq_one_letter_code
_entity_poly.pdbx_strand_id
1 'polypeptide(L)'
;MFKKLGIAAAVLAIASMAFSAFAPAASAAEPTPPARVPDVVLRGAGVLDAHGTGVAAVKGRMDYHATADEGILLVKDINGDARVDIDGFGGTAEWRGFKAYFGIRGNVHIVGSDVAVIVVGHDIDLHAEGRGWAFLKGEGRFTVNGRGPFPWTDEGAFASVTP
;
A
#
# COMPACT_ATOMS: atom_id res chain seq x y z
N MET A 1 12.59 2.70 30.64
CA MET A 1 11.56 1.70 30.28
C MET A 1 10.34 2.30 29.55
N PHE A 2 10.41 3.51 29.01
CA PHE A 2 9.29 4.25 28.42
C PHE A 2 9.30 4.41 26.89
N LYS A 3 10.30 3.87 26.16
CA LYS A 3 10.39 3.98 24.69
C LYS A 3 9.47 3.02 23.90
N LYS A 4 8.94 1.98 24.54
CA LYS A 4 8.09 0.98 23.83
C LYS A 4 6.60 1.37 23.73
N LEU A 5 6.11 2.31 24.56
CA LEU A 5 4.70 2.69 24.54
C LEU A 5 4.34 3.65 23.38
N GLY A 6 5.28 4.48 22.97
CA GLY A 6 5.05 5.46 21.90
C GLY A 6 4.86 4.85 20.51
N ILE A 7 5.54 3.73 20.25
CA ILE A 7 5.51 3.05 18.95
C ILE A 7 4.18 2.32 18.73
N ALA A 8 3.64 1.71 19.79
CA ALA A 8 2.34 1.02 19.71
C ALA A 8 1.17 1.99 19.45
N ALA A 9 1.25 3.22 19.95
CA ALA A 9 0.22 4.25 19.74
C ALA A 9 0.24 4.80 18.31
N ALA A 10 1.42 4.93 17.70
CA ALA A 10 1.56 5.40 16.32
C ALA A 10 1.01 4.37 15.30
N VAL A 11 1.25 3.07 15.53
CA VAL A 11 0.71 2.00 14.68
C VAL A 11 -0.82 1.92 14.76
N LEU A 12 -1.38 2.17 15.96
CA LEU A 12 -2.83 2.17 16.15
C LEU A 12 -3.51 3.34 15.41
N ALA A 13 -2.87 4.50 15.35
CA ALA A 13 -3.39 5.67 14.65
C ALA A 13 -3.42 5.48 13.13
N ILE A 14 -2.40 4.83 12.55
CA ILE A 14 -2.32 4.57 11.12
C ILE A 14 -3.38 3.53 10.70
N ALA A 15 -3.57 2.48 11.50
CA ALA A 15 -4.58 1.46 11.21
C ALA A 15 -6.02 1.98 11.31
N SER A 16 -6.29 2.92 12.24
CA SER A 16 -7.62 3.53 12.36
C SER A 16 -7.96 4.48 11.23
N MET A 17 -6.97 5.15 10.61
CA MET A 17 -7.21 6.02 9.45
C MET A 17 -7.56 5.24 8.18
N ALA A 18 -7.03 4.04 8.01
CA ALA A 18 -7.32 3.22 6.83
C ALA A 18 -8.72 2.57 6.85
N PHE A 19 -9.34 2.44 8.04
CA PHE A 19 -10.64 1.77 8.19
C PHE A 19 -11.83 2.71 8.47
N SER A 20 -11.60 3.97 8.82
CA SER A 20 -12.68 4.92 9.13
C SER A 20 -13.38 5.55 7.91
N ALA A 21 -13.01 5.18 6.68
CA ALA A 21 -13.63 5.69 5.45
C ALA A 21 -14.97 5.01 5.07
N PHE A 22 -15.52 4.14 5.92
CA PHE A 22 -16.79 3.42 5.65
C PHE A 22 -17.94 3.80 6.62
N ALA A 23 -18.07 5.05 7.02
CA ALA A 23 -19.29 5.52 7.68
C ALA A 23 -20.19 6.24 6.63
N PRO A 24 -21.47 5.87 6.46
CA PRO A 24 -22.36 6.57 5.55
C PRO A 24 -22.71 7.94 6.16
N ALA A 25 -22.32 9.02 5.50
CA ALA A 25 -22.71 10.37 5.85
C ALA A 25 -24.08 10.70 5.27
N ALA A 26 -24.93 11.28 6.08
CA ALA A 26 -26.27 11.75 5.74
C ALA A 26 -26.21 12.93 4.73
N SER A 27 -27.18 12.88 3.83
CA SER A 27 -27.51 13.82 2.73
C SER A 27 -27.42 15.29 3.07
N ALA A 28 -26.60 16.05 2.30
CA ALA A 28 -26.85 17.44 1.96
C ALA A 28 -26.02 17.83 0.70
N ALA A 29 -26.72 18.39 -0.32
CA ALA A 29 -26.23 18.99 -1.56
C ALA A 29 -25.45 18.06 -2.50
N GLU A 30 -25.96 17.87 -3.71
CA GLU A 30 -25.26 17.11 -4.77
C GLU A 30 -23.91 17.76 -5.08
N PRO A 31 -22.80 17.15 -4.67
CA PRO A 31 -21.50 17.50 -5.22
C PRO A 31 -21.45 16.89 -6.63
N THR A 32 -21.00 17.68 -7.58
CA THR A 32 -20.54 17.19 -8.89
C THR A 32 -19.72 15.89 -8.64
N PRO A 33 -20.08 14.76 -9.26
CA PRO A 33 -19.38 13.51 -8.97
C PRO A 33 -17.90 13.73 -9.28
N PRO A 34 -17.01 13.45 -8.32
CA PRO A 34 -15.57 13.48 -8.59
C PRO A 34 -15.31 12.57 -9.79
N ALA A 35 -14.43 12.99 -10.68
CA ALA A 35 -14.05 12.19 -11.83
C ALA A 35 -13.63 10.82 -11.32
N ARG A 36 -14.47 9.81 -11.55
CA ARG A 36 -14.25 8.44 -11.12
C ARG A 36 -12.87 8.05 -11.61
N VAL A 37 -11.91 7.87 -10.69
CA VAL A 37 -10.66 7.18 -11.02
C VAL A 37 -11.09 5.82 -11.54
N PRO A 38 -10.79 5.48 -12.79
CA PRO A 38 -11.28 4.23 -13.36
C PRO A 38 -10.74 3.05 -12.55
N ASP A 39 -11.64 2.21 -12.05
CA ASP A 39 -11.25 0.91 -11.53
C ASP A 39 -10.61 0.14 -12.66
N VAL A 40 -9.28 0.04 -12.66
CA VAL A 40 -8.55 -0.66 -13.70
C VAL A 40 -8.57 -2.15 -13.36
N VAL A 41 -9.47 -2.89 -14.01
CA VAL A 41 -9.55 -4.35 -13.89
C VAL A 41 -8.83 -4.97 -15.09
N LEU A 42 -7.79 -5.75 -14.82
CA LEU A 42 -7.02 -6.47 -15.83
C LEU A 42 -7.13 -7.98 -15.61
N ARG A 43 -7.06 -8.74 -16.69
CA ARG A 43 -7.07 -10.22 -16.63
C ARG A 43 -5.66 -10.75 -16.85
N GLY A 44 -5.24 -11.70 -16.03
CA GLY A 44 -3.93 -12.35 -16.07
C GLY A 44 -2.91 -11.78 -15.08
N ALA A 45 -1.63 -11.94 -15.35
CA ALA A 45 -0.57 -11.27 -14.61
C ALA A 45 -0.46 -9.82 -15.10
N GLY A 46 -0.22 -8.89 -14.20
CA GLY A 46 -0.06 -7.48 -14.52
C GLY A 46 1.12 -6.85 -13.83
N VAL A 47 1.44 -5.64 -14.29
CA VAL A 47 2.49 -4.79 -13.74
C VAL A 47 1.85 -3.51 -13.24
N LEU A 48 2.13 -3.17 -12.01
CA LEU A 48 1.80 -1.89 -11.39
C LEU A 48 3.09 -1.13 -11.14
N ASP A 49 3.18 0.06 -11.70
CA ASP A 49 4.22 1.03 -11.36
C ASP A 49 3.54 2.23 -10.72
N ALA A 50 4.01 2.66 -9.55
CA ALA A 50 3.46 3.80 -8.86
C ALA A 50 4.55 4.65 -8.21
N HIS A 51 4.39 5.97 -8.31
CA HIS A 51 5.27 6.95 -7.67
C HIS A 51 4.44 8.01 -6.98
N GLY A 52 4.73 8.26 -5.69
CA GLY A 52 3.99 9.25 -4.91
C GLY A 52 4.25 9.25 -3.42
N THR A 53 3.44 10.03 -2.73
CA THR A 53 3.49 10.19 -1.27
C THR A 53 2.13 9.80 -0.69
N GLY A 54 2.13 8.97 0.35
CA GLY A 54 0.91 8.54 1.02
C GLY A 54 0.90 7.08 1.41
N VAL A 55 -0.14 6.35 1.02
CA VAL A 55 -0.36 4.94 1.33
C VAL A 55 -0.50 4.15 0.05
N ALA A 56 0.30 3.09 -0.09
CA ALA A 56 0.10 2.08 -1.12
C ALA A 56 -0.10 0.71 -0.45
N ALA A 57 -1.24 0.08 -0.73
CA ALA A 57 -1.54 -1.27 -0.27
C ALA A 57 -1.64 -2.20 -1.48
N VAL A 58 -0.93 -3.31 -1.46
CA VAL A 58 -0.95 -4.33 -2.52
C VAL A 58 -1.19 -5.68 -1.88
N LYS A 59 -2.06 -6.50 -2.48
CA LYS A 59 -2.30 -7.86 -2.00
C LYS A 59 -2.43 -8.82 -3.16
N GLY A 60 -1.78 -9.99 -3.06
CA GLY A 60 -1.89 -11.09 -4.01
C GLY A 60 -0.62 -11.92 -4.11
N ARG A 61 -0.53 -12.66 -5.23
CA ARG A 61 0.71 -13.30 -5.67
C ARG A 61 1.53 -12.26 -6.41
N MET A 62 2.70 -11.93 -5.91
CA MET A 62 3.48 -10.84 -6.47
C MET A 62 4.98 -11.03 -6.29
N ASP A 63 5.70 -10.40 -7.19
CA ASP A 63 7.06 -9.91 -7.03
C ASP A 63 6.95 -8.38 -6.85
N TYR A 64 7.33 -7.88 -5.68
CA TYR A 64 7.12 -6.51 -5.24
C TYR A 64 8.44 -5.85 -4.92
N HIS A 65 8.70 -4.73 -5.54
CA HIS A 65 9.83 -3.86 -5.26
C HIS A 65 9.33 -2.49 -4.87
N ALA A 66 9.92 -1.90 -3.86
CA ALA A 66 9.65 -0.51 -3.51
C ALA A 66 10.85 0.17 -2.88
N THR A 67 10.87 1.49 -3.00
CA THR A 67 11.70 2.38 -2.20
C THR A 67 10.83 3.42 -1.53
N ALA A 68 11.25 3.94 -0.40
CA ALA A 68 10.59 5.05 0.27
C ALA A 68 11.61 5.84 1.11
N ASP A 69 11.38 7.13 1.22
CA ASP A 69 12.06 7.99 2.16
C ASP A 69 11.24 8.10 3.45
N GLU A 70 11.79 7.58 4.56
CA GLU A 70 11.16 7.57 5.88
C GLU A 70 9.75 6.97 5.93
N GLY A 71 9.65 5.68 5.53
CA GLY A 71 8.39 4.98 5.47
C GLY A 71 8.15 3.98 6.61
N ILE A 72 6.91 3.49 6.66
CA ILE A 72 6.50 2.32 7.43
C ILE A 72 6.02 1.28 6.43
N LEU A 73 6.54 0.07 6.55
CA LEU A 73 6.08 -1.08 5.77
C LEU A 73 5.40 -2.09 6.69
N LEU A 74 4.21 -2.51 6.32
CA LEU A 74 3.50 -3.60 6.96
C LEU A 74 3.43 -4.77 5.97
N VAL A 75 3.90 -5.94 6.38
CA VAL A 75 3.87 -7.16 5.58
C VAL A 75 3.09 -8.22 6.32
N LYS A 76 2.13 -8.85 5.64
CA LYS A 76 1.45 -10.04 6.12
C LYS A 76 1.60 -11.14 5.08
N ASP A 77 2.34 -12.17 5.47
CA ASP A 77 2.45 -13.40 4.73
C ASP A 77 1.27 -14.31 5.11
N ILE A 78 0.38 -14.60 4.16
CA ILE A 78 -0.85 -15.36 4.42
C ILE A 78 -0.60 -16.85 4.27
N ASN A 79 0.23 -17.23 3.29
CA ASN A 79 0.54 -18.63 3.00
C ASN A 79 1.82 -19.13 3.68
N GLY A 80 2.63 -18.25 4.28
CA GLY A 80 3.89 -18.61 4.93
C GLY A 80 5.02 -18.89 3.95
N ASP A 81 4.92 -18.40 2.70
CA ASP A 81 5.90 -18.60 1.63
C ASP A 81 6.59 -17.31 1.18
N ALA A 82 6.30 -16.19 1.84
CA ALA A 82 6.88 -14.91 1.45
C ALA A 82 8.35 -14.81 1.83
N ARG A 83 9.14 -14.44 0.85
CA ARG A 83 10.51 -13.97 1.05
C ARG A 83 10.50 -12.44 1.13
N VAL A 84 11.00 -11.90 2.23
CA VAL A 84 11.04 -10.45 2.50
C VAL A 84 12.48 -10.04 2.70
N ASP A 85 12.96 -9.14 1.84
CA ASP A 85 14.28 -8.55 1.89
C ASP A 85 14.15 -7.04 1.98
N ILE A 86 14.74 -6.41 2.98
CA ILE A 86 14.59 -4.97 3.24
C ILE A 86 15.93 -4.41 3.69
N ASP A 87 16.41 -3.44 2.95
CA ASP A 87 17.59 -2.67 3.30
C ASP A 87 17.18 -1.41 4.10
N GLY A 88 17.88 -1.17 5.21
CA GLY A 88 17.77 0.09 5.94
C GLY A 88 16.42 0.33 6.63
N PHE A 89 16.20 -0.33 7.76
CA PHE A 89 15.08 -0.02 8.65
C PHE A 89 15.55 0.18 10.10
N GLY A 90 14.81 0.99 10.87
CA GLY A 90 15.17 1.36 12.24
C GLY A 90 14.66 0.39 13.30
N GLY A 91 13.62 -0.38 13.03
CA GLY A 91 13.04 -1.32 13.98
C GLY A 91 11.85 -2.10 13.44
N THR A 92 11.45 -3.15 14.15
CA THR A 92 10.29 -3.98 13.80
C THR A 92 9.33 -4.17 14.96
N ALA A 93 8.05 -4.41 14.62
CA ALA A 93 7.03 -4.85 15.58
C ALA A 93 6.06 -5.82 14.88
N GLU A 94 5.38 -6.64 15.67
CA GLU A 94 4.29 -7.48 15.18
C GLU A 94 2.94 -6.94 15.68
N TRP A 95 1.97 -6.86 14.78
CA TRP A 95 0.62 -6.42 15.10
C TRP A 95 -0.42 -7.12 14.22
N ARG A 96 -1.33 -7.85 14.85
CA ARG A 96 -2.45 -8.56 14.17
C ARG A 96 -2.00 -9.43 12.98
N GLY A 97 -0.85 -10.08 13.10
CA GLY A 97 -0.29 -10.92 12.04
C GLY A 97 0.40 -10.16 10.91
N PHE A 98 0.55 -8.85 11.04
CA PHE A 98 1.45 -8.05 10.22
C PHE A 98 2.79 -7.90 10.92
N LYS A 99 3.87 -8.00 10.15
CA LYS A 99 5.19 -7.57 10.57
C LYS A 99 5.40 -6.15 10.08
N ALA A 100 5.59 -5.22 11.01
CA ALA A 100 5.83 -3.82 10.73
C ALA A 100 7.34 -3.53 10.73
N TYR A 101 7.80 -2.75 9.76
CA TYR A 101 9.16 -2.23 9.65
C TYR A 101 9.07 -0.71 9.65
N PHE A 102 9.81 -0.05 10.54
CA PHE A 102 9.77 1.40 10.74
C PHE A 102 11.03 2.07 10.24
N GLY A 103 10.88 3.27 9.70
CA GLY A 103 11.99 4.10 9.25
C GLY A 103 12.72 3.48 8.07
N ILE A 104 11.96 2.96 7.10
CA ILE A 104 12.53 2.40 5.88
C ILE A 104 13.20 3.51 5.09
N ARG A 105 14.45 3.28 4.73
CA ARG A 105 15.26 4.15 3.87
C ARG A 105 16.06 3.27 2.93
N GLY A 106 15.45 2.81 1.86
CA GLY A 106 16.13 1.94 0.92
C GLY A 106 15.21 0.99 0.19
N ASN A 107 15.75 -0.13 -0.24
CA ASN A 107 15.05 -1.08 -1.09
C ASN A 107 14.24 -2.07 -0.26
N VAL A 108 13.07 -2.37 -0.76
CA VAL A 108 12.19 -3.43 -0.30
C VAL A 108 11.96 -4.39 -1.45
N HIS A 109 12.19 -5.68 -1.23
CA HIS A 109 11.86 -6.73 -2.19
C HIS A 109 11.06 -7.83 -1.50
N ILE A 110 9.88 -8.14 -2.02
CA ILE A 110 8.98 -9.15 -1.44
C ILE A 110 8.43 -10.03 -2.54
N VAL A 111 8.59 -11.34 -2.39
CA VAL A 111 8.04 -12.35 -3.30
C VAL A 111 7.18 -13.33 -2.50
N GLY A 112 5.96 -13.60 -2.97
CA GLY A 112 5.10 -14.59 -2.30
C GLY A 112 3.81 -14.89 -3.06
N SER A 113 3.13 -15.97 -2.67
CA SER A 113 1.92 -16.42 -3.36
C SER A 113 0.62 -15.77 -2.88
N ASP A 114 0.54 -15.33 -1.64
CA ASP A 114 -0.56 -14.52 -1.09
C ASP A 114 -0.01 -13.62 0.03
N VAL A 115 0.46 -12.46 -0.36
CA VAL A 115 1.08 -11.48 0.54
C VAL A 115 0.26 -10.20 0.51
N ALA A 116 0.07 -9.59 1.68
CA ALA A 116 -0.44 -8.25 1.80
C ALA A 116 0.68 -7.31 2.26
N VAL A 117 0.94 -6.29 1.48
CA VAL A 117 1.96 -5.28 1.72
C VAL A 117 1.30 -3.92 1.78
N ILE A 118 1.61 -3.14 2.82
CA ILE A 118 1.17 -1.75 2.94
C ILE A 118 2.41 -0.92 3.21
N VAL A 119 2.68 0.05 2.35
CA VAL A 119 3.72 1.05 2.55
C VAL A 119 3.08 2.40 2.78
N VAL A 120 3.59 3.13 3.76
CA VAL A 120 3.19 4.51 4.08
C VAL A 120 4.45 5.34 4.14
N GLY A 121 4.55 6.39 3.35
CA GLY A 121 5.77 7.19 3.31
C GLY A 121 5.73 8.33 2.31
N HIS A 122 6.90 8.95 2.14
CA HIS A 122 7.17 9.95 1.13
C HIS A 122 8.03 9.36 0.03
N ASP A 123 7.91 9.91 -1.18
CA ASP A 123 8.68 9.50 -2.36
C ASP A 123 8.73 7.98 -2.54
N ILE A 124 7.54 7.37 -2.45
CA ILE A 124 7.38 5.95 -2.67
C ILE A 124 7.52 5.68 -4.16
N ASP A 125 8.50 4.89 -4.55
CA ASP A 125 8.56 4.23 -5.85
C ASP A 125 8.19 2.76 -5.65
N LEU A 126 7.18 2.30 -6.38
CA LEU A 126 6.64 0.96 -6.25
C LEU A 126 6.52 0.31 -7.63
N HIS A 127 7.04 -0.90 -7.73
CA HIS A 127 6.88 -1.80 -8.86
C HIS A 127 6.36 -3.15 -8.35
N ALA A 128 5.24 -3.62 -8.86
CA ALA A 128 4.68 -4.92 -8.49
C ALA A 128 4.23 -5.69 -9.74
N GLU A 129 4.75 -6.90 -9.88
CA GLU A 129 4.35 -7.84 -10.92
C GLU A 129 3.56 -8.99 -10.31
N GLY A 130 2.40 -9.32 -10.90
CA GLY A 130 1.65 -10.48 -10.42
C GLY A 130 0.15 -10.40 -10.63
N ARG A 131 -0.58 -11.02 -9.69
CA ARG A 131 -2.05 -11.08 -9.67
C ARG A 131 -2.55 -10.68 -8.31
N GLY A 132 -3.50 -9.76 -8.29
CA GLY A 132 -4.05 -9.28 -7.04
C GLY A 132 -4.76 -7.95 -7.21
N TRP A 133 -4.69 -7.15 -6.17
CA TRP A 133 -5.23 -5.80 -6.18
C TRP A 133 -4.27 -4.82 -5.49
N ALA A 134 -4.40 -3.57 -5.85
CA ALA A 134 -3.71 -2.46 -5.23
C ALA A 134 -4.69 -1.34 -4.88
N PHE A 135 -4.41 -0.64 -3.79
CA PHE A 135 -5.08 0.57 -3.37
C PHE A 135 -4.04 1.64 -3.08
N LEU A 136 -4.19 2.80 -3.70
CA LEU A 136 -3.25 3.91 -3.63
C LEU A 136 -4.01 5.15 -3.13
N LYS A 137 -3.52 5.80 -2.07
CA LYS A 137 -4.16 6.99 -1.48
C LYS A 137 -3.12 8.02 -1.09
N GLY A 138 -3.28 9.28 -1.56
CA GLY A 138 -2.37 10.38 -1.34
C GLY A 138 -2.13 11.20 -2.62
N GLU A 139 -0.90 11.57 -2.89
CA GLU A 139 -0.51 12.34 -4.06
C GLU A 139 0.50 11.57 -4.90
N GLY A 140 0.25 11.42 -6.20
CA GLY A 140 1.16 10.72 -7.08
C GLY A 140 0.53 10.27 -8.39
N ARG A 141 1.19 9.33 -9.04
CA ARG A 141 0.75 8.74 -10.31
C ARG A 141 1.06 7.26 -10.32
N PHE A 142 0.24 6.50 -11.05
CA PHE A 142 0.49 5.09 -11.28
C PHE A 142 0.13 4.67 -12.70
N THR A 143 0.73 3.58 -13.15
CA THR A 143 0.36 2.89 -14.40
C THR A 143 0.04 1.44 -14.09
N VAL A 144 -0.82 0.84 -14.90
CA VAL A 144 -1.11 -0.59 -14.85
C VAL A 144 -0.94 -1.18 -16.24
N ASN A 145 -0.01 -2.10 -16.40
CA ASN A 145 0.42 -2.66 -17.70
C ASN A 145 0.75 -1.55 -18.73
N GLY A 146 1.47 -0.52 -18.29
CA GLY A 146 1.85 0.62 -19.13
C GLY A 146 0.69 1.55 -19.51
N ARG A 147 -0.54 1.28 -19.04
CA ARG A 147 -1.69 2.20 -19.22
C ARG A 147 -1.71 3.23 -18.11
N GLY A 148 -1.98 4.46 -18.44
CA GLY A 148 -1.97 5.62 -17.54
C GLY A 148 -1.14 6.74 -18.16
N PRO A 149 -0.57 7.66 -17.33
CA PRO A 149 -0.64 7.65 -15.87
C PRO A 149 -2.00 8.00 -15.32
N PHE A 150 -2.42 7.29 -14.26
CA PHE A 150 -3.60 7.60 -13.47
C PHE A 150 -3.21 8.38 -12.21
N PRO A 151 -4.07 9.27 -11.70
CA PRO A 151 -3.77 9.98 -10.47
C PRO A 151 -3.88 9.08 -9.24
N TRP A 152 -2.96 9.25 -8.34
CA TRP A 152 -3.02 8.76 -6.98
C TRP A 152 -3.63 9.88 -6.13
N THR A 153 -4.86 9.72 -5.66
CA THR A 153 -5.64 10.81 -5.05
C THR A 153 -5.94 10.57 -3.57
N ASP A 154 -6.32 11.64 -2.86
CA ASP A 154 -6.76 11.57 -1.47
C ASP A 154 -8.02 10.72 -1.26
N GLU A 155 -8.85 10.55 -2.28
CA GLU A 155 -10.02 9.66 -2.24
C GLU A 155 -9.62 8.19 -2.36
N GLY A 156 -8.43 7.94 -2.91
CA GLY A 156 -7.89 6.63 -3.18
C GLY A 156 -8.22 6.13 -4.59
N ALA A 157 -7.28 5.40 -5.16
CA ALA A 157 -7.39 4.73 -6.44
C ALA A 157 -7.30 3.21 -6.25
N PHE A 158 -8.10 2.46 -6.98
CA PHE A 158 -8.10 1.00 -6.91
C PHE A 158 -7.69 0.40 -8.25
N ALA A 159 -6.77 -0.55 -8.21
CA ALA A 159 -6.37 -1.32 -9.37
C ALA A 159 -6.43 -2.82 -9.04
N SER A 160 -6.95 -3.64 -9.96
CA SER A 160 -6.97 -5.08 -9.78
C SER A 160 -6.51 -5.81 -11.03
N VAL A 161 -5.76 -6.90 -10.81
CA VAL A 161 -5.36 -7.86 -11.82
C VAL A 161 -5.89 -9.21 -11.40
N THR A 162 -6.90 -9.68 -12.12
CA THR A 162 -7.56 -10.97 -11.86
C THR A 162 -7.15 -12.01 -12.90
N PRO A 163 -7.25 -13.31 -12.60
CA PRO A 163 -7.01 -14.40 -13.54
C PRO A 163 -7.89 -14.33 -14.78
#